data_1eb12934297bb865dc092b84bac5f748
#
_entry.id   1eb12934297bb865dc092b84bac5f748
#
_cell.length_a   1.000
_cell.length_b   1.000
_cell.length_c   1.000
_cell.angle_alpha   90.00
_cell.angle_beta   90.00
_cell.angle_gamma   90.00
#
_symmetry.space_group_name_H-M   'P 1'
#
loop_
_entity.id
_entity.type
_entity.pdbx_description
1 polymer ?
#
loop_
_entity_poly.entity_id
_entity_poly.type
_entity_poly.pdbx_seq_one_letter_code
_entity_poly.pdbx_strand_id
1 'polypeptide(L)'
;MRLFPAFFYTDDAHVVVFGGGEEARRKVRLLAKTTATITVIIDSEIEPGFAEEFAGRIIIAPRDMAGQALDRSAFAIIACRVEANTEQSVMWAREYGVPINVVDHPELCDFTVPSILERGELVAAVGSGGAAPVLAKRVRTQLETLMPQTMGPLSELARDFRPAVYEALDTQMARRQYWEAALNGQPAELALQGDLEGARRALEALLRAHAGDTNTVGPVHIVGAGPGDPELLTLKAFRLIQNADIVFHDRLVSDEIMDLVRRDAERVSVGKAKANHTVPQKDIHTLMIKAAREGKRVVRLKGGDPFIFGRGGEEVEALREADIEATVVPGISSALGCAASAGLPLTHRDHAQTLTFVTGHAKSGDVPDLDWQALAKPAQTVVVFMGVGTAPIISEKLIHAGRAISTPVAVIENGTRPNEIRAYGTLAELPQLIERAGIKGPALLIIGEVSAIPAEALARLSMETAA
;
A
#
# COMPACT_ATOMS: atom_id res chain seq x y z
N MET A 1 -6.83 8.85 -10.51
CA MET A 1 -8.10 8.11 -10.67
C MET A 1 -9.16 8.99 -11.29
N ARG A 2 -10.04 8.41 -12.13
CA ARG A 2 -11.12 9.17 -12.80
C ARG A 2 -12.34 9.36 -11.89
N LEU A 3 -12.58 8.46 -10.94
CA LEU A 3 -13.67 8.52 -9.98
C LEU A 3 -13.12 8.68 -8.56
N PHE A 4 -13.74 9.55 -7.79
CA PHE A 4 -13.45 9.71 -6.37
C PHE A 4 -14.50 8.94 -5.55
N PRO A 5 -14.13 7.93 -4.74
CA PRO A 5 -15.08 7.20 -3.91
C PRO A 5 -15.45 8.03 -2.68
N ALA A 6 -16.76 8.18 -2.47
CA ALA A 6 -17.33 8.84 -1.29
C ALA A 6 -18.59 8.12 -0.85
N PHE A 7 -18.88 8.15 0.47
CA PHE A 7 -20.13 7.69 1.04
C PHE A 7 -20.98 8.90 1.43
N PHE A 8 -22.26 8.86 1.10
CA PHE A 8 -23.22 9.87 1.53
C PHE A 8 -23.83 9.47 2.87
N TYR A 9 -23.90 10.39 3.80
CA TYR A 9 -24.75 10.23 4.97
C TYR A 9 -26.21 10.28 4.54
N THR A 10 -27.01 9.31 4.99
CA THR A 10 -28.41 9.18 4.59
C THR A 10 -29.39 9.55 5.70
N ASP A 11 -28.90 9.81 6.92
CA ASP A 11 -29.69 10.36 8.00
C ASP A 11 -30.16 11.77 7.60
N ASP A 12 -31.48 12.00 7.67
CA ASP A 12 -32.14 13.23 7.25
C ASP A 12 -31.96 13.61 5.75
N ALA A 13 -31.39 12.71 4.95
CA ALA A 13 -31.25 12.93 3.52
C ALA A 13 -32.56 12.65 2.77
N HIS A 14 -32.83 13.46 1.75
CA HIS A 14 -33.90 13.23 0.79
C HIS A 14 -33.32 12.81 -0.56
N VAL A 15 -33.86 11.76 -1.15
CA VAL A 15 -33.43 11.19 -2.44
C VAL A 15 -34.63 11.05 -3.36
N VAL A 16 -34.44 11.41 -4.62
CA VAL A 16 -35.51 11.33 -5.64
C VAL A 16 -35.19 10.20 -6.62
N VAL A 17 -36.18 9.37 -6.92
CA VAL A 17 -36.09 8.37 -8.00
C VAL A 17 -37.17 8.68 -9.04
N PHE A 18 -36.76 8.90 -10.28
CA PHE A 18 -37.67 9.06 -11.41
C PHE A 18 -37.90 7.71 -12.09
N GLY A 19 -39.17 7.34 -12.27
CA GLY A 19 -39.59 6.12 -12.92
C GLY A 19 -40.50 5.24 -12.05
N GLY A 20 -41.29 4.41 -12.70
CA GLY A 20 -42.23 3.47 -12.06
C GLY A 20 -41.95 2.02 -12.46
N GLY A 21 -40.95 1.75 -13.28
CA GLY A 21 -40.61 0.44 -13.83
C GLY A 21 -39.67 -0.40 -12.97
N GLU A 22 -39.30 -1.57 -13.49
CA GLU A 22 -38.42 -2.54 -12.78
C GLU A 22 -37.03 -1.97 -12.47
N GLU A 23 -36.46 -1.11 -13.36
CA GLU A 23 -35.18 -0.47 -13.07
C GLU A 23 -35.27 0.51 -11.88
N ALA A 24 -36.34 1.33 -11.85
CA ALA A 24 -36.62 2.19 -10.70
C ALA A 24 -36.83 1.36 -9.42
N ARG A 25 -37.59 0.27 -9.51
CA ARG A 25 -37.82 -0.68 -8.43
C ARG A 25 -36.53 -1.25 -7.83
N ARG A 26 -35.57 -1.64 -8.68
CA ARG A 26 -34.25 -2.10 -8.24
C ARG A 26 -33.48 -1.02 -7.50
N LYS A 27 -33.54 0.23 -7.97
CA LYS A 27 -32.87 1.36 -7.31
C LYS A 27 -33.52 1.70 -5.96
N VAL A 28 -34.86 1.71 -5.91
CA VAL A 28 -35.60 1.90 -4.66
C VAL A 28 -35.28 0.80 -3.65
N ARG A 29 -35.20 -0.48 -4.08
CA ARG A 29 -34.85 -1.61 -3.20
C ARG A 29 -33.46 -1.43 -2.57
N LEU A 30 -32.53 -0.82 -3.28
CA LEU A 30 -31.21 -0.50 -2.73
C LEU A 30 -31.30 0.67 -1.73
N LEU A 31 -31.99 1.75 -2.08
CA LEU A 31 -32.14 2.93 -1.23
C LEU A 31 -32.99 2.66 0.02
N ALA A 32 -33.96 1.78 -0.07
CA ALA A 32 -34.82 1.41 1.07
C ALA A 32 -34.06 0.76 2.24
N LYS A 33 -32.82 0.33 2.02
CA LYS A 33 -31.90 -0.14 3.07
C LYS A 33 -31.25 1.00 3.86
N THR A 34 -31.35 2.22 3.38
CA THR A 34 -30.81 3.42 4.02
C THR A 34 -31.86 4.11 4.91
N THR A 35 -31.44 5.11 5.68
CA THR A 35 -32.33 5.95 6.49
C THR A 35 -32.95 7.10 5.70
N ALA A 36 -32.56 7.30 4.43
CA ALA A 36 -33.05 8.39 3.59
C ALA A 36 -34.57 8.39 3.38
N THR A 37 -35.16 9.57 3.28
CA THR A 37 -36.50 9.75 2.74
C THR A 37 -36.46 9.60 1.22
N ILE A 38 -37.26 8.71 0.65
CA ILE A 38 -37.26 8.40 -0.77
C ILE A 38 -38.55 8.87 -1.41
N THR A 39 -38.44 9.78 -2.38
CA THR A 39 -39.60 10.17 -3.21
C THR A 39 -39.45 9.57 -4.60
N VAL A 40 -40.46 8.84 -5.03
CA VAL A 40 -40.54 8.26 -6.37
C VAL A 40 -41.47 9.10 -7.23
N ILE A 41 -40.92 9.72 -8.28
CA ILE A 41 -41.66 10.48 -9.27
C ILE A 41 -42.01 9.54 -10.42
N ILE A 42 -43.33 9.27 -10.57
CA ILE A 42 -43.81 8.35 -11.60
C ILE A 42 -43.72 9.01 -12.98
N ASP A 43 -43.08 8.33 -13.93
CA ASP A 43 -42.89 8.81 -15.29
C ASP A 43 -44.03 8.42 -16.26
N SER A 44 -44.65 7.26 -16.06
CA SER A 44 -45.74 6.74 -16.89
C SER A 44 -46.70 5.86 -16.05
N GLU A 45 -46.37 4.61 -15.89
CA GLU A 45 -47.13 3.65 -15.08
C GLU A 45 -46.21 3.06 -14.01
N ILE A 46 -46.80 2.74 -12.85
CA ILE A 46 -46.09 2.04 -11.79
C ILE A 46 -46.27 0.53 -11.96
N GLU A 47 -45.17 -0.22 -11.79
CA GLU A 47 -45.22 -1.68 -11.82
C GLU A 47 -46.16 -2.24 -10.76
N PRO A 48 -46.97 -3.26 -11.08
CA PRO A 48 -47.79 -3.95 -10.09
C PRO A 48 -46.95 -4.44 -8.90
N GLY A 49 -47.45 -4.18 -7.68
CA GLY A 49 -46.75 -4.56 -6.45
C GLY A 49 -45.59 -3.67 -6.04
N PHE A 50 -45.27 -2.61 -6.79
CA PHE A 50 -44.17 -1.68 -6.45
C PHE A 50 -44.50 -0.89 -5.17
N ALA A 51 -45.69 -0.31 -5.11
CA ALA A 51 -46.12 0.47 -3.96
C ALA A 51 -46.25 -0.37 -2.69
N GLU A 52 -46.76 -1.59 -2.84
CA GLU A 52 -46.95 -2.55 -1.74
C GLU A 52 -45.60 -3.03 -1.19
N GLU A 53 -44.61 -3.31 -2.07
CA GLU A 53 -43.26 -3.76 -1.65
C GLU A 53 -42.55 -2.73 -0.76
N PHE A 54 -42.77 -1.45 -1.00
CA PHE A 54 -42.10 -0.37 -0.28
C PHE A 54 -43.03 0.45 0.61
N ALA A 55 -44.19 -0.10 0.98
CA ALA A 55 -45.15 0.60 1.81
C ALA A 55 -44.53 1.18 3.10
N GLY A 56 -44.73 2.46 3.35
CA GLY A 56 -44.17 3.18 4.49
C GLY A 56 -42.70 3.57 4.36
N ARG A 57 -42.02 3.18 3.26
CA ARG A 57 -40.60 3.53 3.01
C ARG A 57 -40.43 4.56 1.91
N ILE A 58 -41.42 4.74 1.05
CA ILE A 58 -41.38 5.67 -0.08
C ILE A 58 -42.56 6.61 -0.10
N ILE A 59 -42.37 7.77 -0.69
CA ILE A 59 -43.42 8.70 -1.05
C ILE A 59 -43.57 8.63 -2.56
N ILE A 60 -44.76 8.29 -3.04
CA ILE A 60 -45.04 8.29 -4.49
C ILE A 60 -45.69 9.60 -4.85
N ALA A 61 -45.14 10.29 -5.84
CA ALA A 61 -45.61 11.58 -6.31
C ALA A 61 -45.73 11.65 -7.82
N PRO A 62 -46.67 12.43 -8.36
CA PRO A 62 -46.82 12.65 -9.80
C PRO A 62 -45.72 13.58 -10.33
N ARG A 63 -45.56 13.66 -11.65
CA ARG A 63 -44.50 14.39 -12.32
C ARG A 63 -44.47 15.89 -12.05
N ASP A 64 -45.62 16.51 -11.87
CA ASP A 64 -45.75 17.95 -11.56
C ASP A 64 -45.18 18.31 -10.17
N MET A 65 -44.97 17.34 -9.32
CA MET A 65 -44.33 17.50 -8.01
C MET A 65 -42.79 17.38 -8.08
N ALA A 66 -42.22 17.13 -9.25
CA ALA A 66 -40.79 16.91 -9.40
C ALA A 66 -39.93 18.04 -8.86
N GLY A 67 -40.29 19.31 -9.11
CA GLY A 67 -39.57 20.47 -8.59
C GLY A 67 -39.54 20.51 -7.07
N GLN A 68 -40.70 20.26 -6.41
CA GLN A 68 -40.77 20.20 -4.96
C GLN A 68 -39.95 19.05 -4.38
N ALA A 69 -39.93 17.89 -5.06
CA ALA A 69 -39.15 16.74 -4.63
C ALA A 69 -37.66 16.94 -4.79
N LEU A 70 -37.24 17.67 -5.83
CA LEU A 70 -35.83 17.96 -6.09
C LEU A 70 -35.28 19.05 -5.16
N ASP A 71 -36.13 19.94 -4.66
CA ASP A 71 -35.66 20.99 -3.76
C ASP A 71 -34.99 20.38 -2.53
N ARG A 72 -33.70 20.69 -2.33
CA ARG A 72 -32.85 20.16 -1.25
C ARG A 72 -32.63 18.64 -1.25
N SER A 73 -32.92 17.93 -2.35
CA SER A 73 -32.56 16.52 -2.43
C SER A 73 -31.03 16.34 -2.53
N ALA A 74 -30.50 15.32 -1.86
CA ALA A 74 -29.06 15.03 -1.85
C ALA A 74 -28.56 14.56 -3.21
N PHE A 75 -29.36 13.74 -3.89
CA PHE A 75 -29.12 13.26 -5.25
C PHE A 75 -30.41 12.67 -5.84
N ALA A 76 -30.41 12.48 -7.17
CA ALA A 76 -31.51 11.80 -7.85
C ALA A 76 -31.04 10.63 -8.71
N ILE A 77 -31.88 9.61 -8.85
CA ILE A 77 -31.69 8.49 -9.77
C ILE A 77 -32.79 8.55 -10.83
N ILE A 78 -32.38 8.59 -12.09
CA ILE A 78 -33.32 8.67 -13.23
C ILE A 78 -33.34 7.29 -13.90
N ALA A 79 -34.48 6.62 -13.81
CA ALA A 79 -34.76 5.29 -14.32
C ALA A 79 -36.10 5.23 -15.07
N CYS A 80 -36.33 6.24 -15.92
CA CYS A 80 -37.53 6.37 -16.74
C CYS A 80 -37.53 5.34 -17.87
N ARG A 81 -38.72 4.88 -18.26
CA ARG A 81 -38.91 3.96 -19.42
C ARG A 81 -38.94 4.70 -20.75
N VAL A 82 -39.31 5.98 -20.74
CA VAL A 82 -39.50 6.80 -21.94
C VAL A 82 -38.37 7.82 -22.01
N GLU A 83 -37.69 7.89 -23.15
CA GLU A 83 -36.51 8.75 -23.35
C GLU A 83 -36.84 10.24 -23.10
N ALA A 84 -37.94 10.74 -23.65
CA ALA A 84 -38.39 12.11 -23.43
C ALA A 84 -38.59 12.43 -21.93
N ASN A 85 -38.99 11.43 -21.12
CA ASN A 85 -39.13 11.58 -19.67
C ASN A 85 -37.77 11.60 -18.98
N THR A 86 -36.80 10.83 -19.49
CA THR A 86 -35.40 10.86 -19.04
C THR A 86 -34.79 12.22 -19.25
N GLU A 87 -34.85 12.76 -20.49
CA GLU A 87 -34.32 14.08 -20.83
C GLU A 87 -34.93 15.18 -19.97
N GLN A 88 -36.24 15.17 -19.79
CA GLN A 88 -36.93 16.17 -18.96
C GLN A 88 -36.53 16.07 -17.49
N SER A 89 -36.38 14.85 -16.95
CA SER A 89 -35.96 14.63 -15.56
C SER A 89 -34.52 15.09 -15.34
N VAL A 90 -33.64 14.90 -16.32
CA VAL A 90 -32.26 15.41 -16.32
C VAL A 90 -32.28 16.95 -16.28
N MET A 91 -33.09 17.59 -17.14
CA MET A 91 -33.22 19.05 -17.15
C MET A 91 -33.65 19.59 -15.79
N TRP A 92 -34.69 19.01 -15.20
CA TRP A 92 -35.17 19.42 -13.88
C TRP A 92 -34.10 19.26 -12.80
N ALA A 93 -33.44 18.11 -12.74
CA ALA A 93 -32.39 17.88 -11.74
C ALA A 93 -31.22 18.88 -11.90
N ARG A 94 -30.83 19.19 -13.15
CA ARG A 94 -29.81 20.21 -13.45
C ARG A 94 -30.23 21.62 -13.02
N GLU A 95 -31.50 21.99 -13.23
CA GLU A 95 -32.05 23.27 -12.79
C GLU A 95 -31.97 23.46 -11.27
N TYR A 96 -32.24 22.38 -10.52
CA TYR A 96 -32.13 22.40 -9.06
C TYR A 96 -30.70 22.13 -8.54
N GLY A 97 -29.72 21.91 -9.43
CA GLY A 97 -28.34 21.61 -9.03
C GLY A 97 -28.16 20.26 -8.32
N VAL A 98 -29.06 19.33 -8.53
CA VAL A 98 -29.08 18.01 -7.88
C VAL A 98 -28.20 17.04 -8.67
N PRO A 99 -27.19 16.38 -8.03
CA PRO A 99 -26.40 15.34 -8.68
C PRO A 99 -27.26 14.16 -9.13
N ILE A 100 -26.97 13.63 -10.34
CA ILE A 100 -27.79 12.59 -10.94
C ILE A 100 -27.01 11.32 -11.30
N ASN A 101 -27.68 10.19 -11.17
CA ASN A 101 -27.35 8.93 -11.84
C ASN A 101 -28.47 8.58 -12.83
N VAL A 102 -28.14 8.50 -14.11
CA VAL A 102 -29.09 8.16 -15.18
C VAL A 102 -28.80 6.72 -15.59
N VAL A 103 -29.80 5.85 -15.47
CA VAL A 103 -29.66 4.42 -15.80
C VAL A 103 -29.42 4.27 -17.29
N ASP A 104 -28.42 3.46 -17.66
CA ASP A 104 -27.96 3.18 -19.02
C ASP A 104 -27.37 4.37 -19.81
N HIS A 105 -27.25 5.56 -19.17
CA HIS A 105 -26.67 6.77 -19.77
C HIS A 105 -25.49 7.29 -18.94
N PRO A 106 -24.34 6.60 -18.98
CA PRO A 106 -23.16 6.98 -18.15
C PRO A 106 -22.62 8.39 -18.47
N GLU A 107 -22.83 8.88 -19.68
CA GLU A 107 -22.41 10.24 -20.12
C GLU A 107 -23.21 11.36 -19.46
N LEU A 108 -24.40 11.09 -18.94
CA LEU A 108 -25.27 12.04 -18.24
C LEU A 108 -25.06 12.02 -16.73
N CYS A 109 -24.33 11.01 -16.21
CA CYS A 109 -24.18 10.79 -14.77
C CYS A 109 -23.12 11.70 -14.12
N ASP A 110 -23.46 12.27 -12.96
CA ASP A 110 -22.50 12.94 -12.07
C ASP A 110 -21.82 11.93 -11.14
N PHE A 111 -22.50 10.84 -10.81
CA PHE A 111 -21.98 9.74 -10.00
C PHE A 111 -22.44 8.38 -10.52
N THR A 112 -21.74 7.34 -10.10
CA THR A 112 -22.12 5.95 -10.41
C THR A 112 -22.46 5.18 -9.14
N VAL A 113 -23.46 4.30 -9.21
CA VAL A 113 -23.78 3.39 -8.11
C VAL A 113 -22.86 2.18 -8.18
N PRO A 114 -22.00 1.95 -7.17
CA PRO A 114 -21.05 0.85 -7.17
C PRO A 114 -21.73 -0.50 -6.84
N SER A 115 -20.95 -1.57 -6.92
CA SER A 115 -21.31 -2.87 -6.36
C SER A 115 -21.14 -2.82 -4.84
N ILE A 116 -22.23 -2.92 -4.07
CA ILE A 116 -22.24 -2.71 -2.62
C ILE A 116 -22.30 -4.05 -1.87
N LEU A 117 -21.54 -4.14 -0.79
CA LEU A 117 -21.58 -5.18 0.23
C LEU A 117 -21.79 -4.51 1.59
N GLU A 118 -22.84 -4.92 2.31
CA GLU A 118 -23.26 -4.35 3.57
C GLU A 118 -23.22 -5.40 4.68
N ARG A 119 -22.72 -5.00 5.85
CA ARG A 119 -22.69 -5.78 7.10
C ARG A 119 -22.93 -4.84 8.29
N GLY A 120 -24.17 -4.43 8.50
CA GLY A 120 -24.53 -3.42 9.49
C GLY A 120 -23.84 -2.08 9.18
N GLU A 121 -23.07 -1.56 10.13
CA GLU A 121 -22.31 -0.31 9.95
C GLU A 121 -21.13 -0.43 8.97
N LEU A 122 -20.72 -1.65 8.63
CA LEU A 122 -19.59 -1.89 7.73
C LEU A 122 -20.09 -2.01 6.30
N VAL A 123 -19.70 -1.07 5.44
CA VAL A 123 -20.05 -1.05 4.02
C VAL A 123 -18.80 -1.06 3.15
N ALA A 124 -18.76 -1.96 2.18
CA ALA A 124 -17.76 -1.99 1.13
C ALA A 124 -18.39 -1.72 -0.23
N ALA A 125 -17.73 -0.90 -1.04
CA ALA A 125 -18.20 -0.51 -2.37
C ALA A 125 -17.10 -0.71 -3.42
N VAL A 126 -17.44 -1.35 -4.54
CA VAL A 126 -16.51 -1.63 -5.65
C VAL A 126 -17.05 -1.01 -6.92
N GLY A 127 -16.31 -0.05 -7.48
CA GLY A 127 -16.65 0.62 -8.74
C GLY A 127 -15.57 0.43 -9.79
N SER A 128 -15.97 0.25 -11.06
CA SER A 128 -15.06 0.18 -12.23
C SER A 128 -15.24 1.35 -13.19
N GLY A 129 -16.07 2.35 -12.83
CA GLY A 129 -16.38 3.48 -13.71
C GLY A 129 -17.06 3.07 -15.03
N GLY A 130 -17.79 1.95 -15.03
CA GLY A 130 -18.42 1.38 -16.25
C GLY A 130 -17.47 0.56 -17.12
N ALA A 131 -16.15 0.66 -16.92
CA ALA A 131 -15.17 -0.01 -17.80
C ALA A 131 -15.15 -1.54 -17.66
N ALA A 132 -15.40 -2.10 -16.48
CA ALA A 132 -15.30 -3.53 -16.23
C ALA A 132 -16.28 -4.01 -15.15
N PRO A 133 -17.60 -4.05 -15.39
CA PRO A 133 -18.61 -4.47 -14.41
C PRO A 133 -18.39 -5.89 -13.89
N VAL A 134 -17.93 -6.80 -14.75
CA VAL A 134 -17.64 -8.20 -14.40
C VAL A 134 -16.49 -8.28 -13.38
N LEU A 135 -15.45 -7.45 -13.56
CA LEU A 135 -14.33 -7.40 -12.62
C LEU A 135 -14.78 -6.85 -11.25
N ALA A 136 -15.58 -5.79 -11.25
CA ALA A 136 -16.15 -5.24 -10.01
C ALA A 136 -16.99 -6.29 -9.26
N LYS A 137 -17.82 -7.07 -9.99
CA LYS A 137 -18.60 -8.17 -9.42
C LYS A 137 -17.69 -9.28 -8.85
N ARG A 138 -16.62 -9.63 -9.54
CA ARG A 138 -15.64 -10.65 -9.06
C ARG A 138 -14.98 -10.21 -7.76
N VAL A 139 -14.50 -8.96 -7.70
CA VAL A 139 -13.89 -8.40 -6.47
C VAL A 139 -14.91 -8.37 -5.33
N ARG A 140 -16.15 -7.94 -5.59
CA ARG A 140 -17.23 -7.98 -4.60
C ARG A 140 -17.44 -9.40 -4.05
N THR A 141 -17.44 -10.43 -4.93
CA THR A 141 -17.59 -11.82 -4.50
C THR A 141 -16.43 -12.28 -3.60
N GLN A 142 -15.22 -11.82 -3.84
CA GLN A 142 -14.09 -12.09 -2.95
C GLN A 142 -14.26 -11.40 -1.58
N LEU A 143 -14.75 -10.17 -1.57
CA LEU A 143 -15.08 -9.45 -0.33
C LEU A 143 -16.19 -10.15 0.48
N GLU A 144 -17.17 -10.81 -0.16
CA GLU A 144 -18.19 -11.63 0.55
C GLU A 144 -17.54 -12.69 1.46
N THR A 145 -16.45 -13.30 1.02
CA THR A 145 -15.72 -14.31 1.79
C THR A 145 -14.95 -13.69 2.97
N LEU A 146 -14.41 -12.47 2.77
CA LEU A 146 -13.63 -11.76 3.79
C LEU A 146 -14.52 -11.05 4.83
N MET A 147 -15.80 -10.78 4.48
CA MET A 147 -16.75 -10.05 5.30
C MET A 147 -17.99 -10.92 5.58
N PRO A 148 -17.90 -11.90 6.50
CA PRO A 148 -19.06 -12.75 6.87
C PRO A 148 -20.17 -11.93 7.53
N GLN A 149 -21.41 -12.46 7.52
CA GLN A 149 -22.57 -11.79 8.09
C GLN A 149 -22.40 -11.39 9.56
N THR A 150 -21.64 -12.19 10.30
CA THR A 150 -21.33 -11.95 11.73
C THR A 150 -20.50 -10.68 12.00
N MET A 151 -19.90 -10.06 10.98
CA MET A 151 -19.24 -8.74 11.12
C MET A 151 -20.23 -7.60 11.36
N GLY A 152 -21.50 -7.73 10.95
CA GLY A 152 -22.52 -6.73 11.19
C GLY A 152 -22.71 -6.45 12.69
N PRO A 153 -23.12 -7.45 13.48
CA PRO A 153 -23.25 -7.31 14.93
C PRO A 153 -21.96 -6.84 15.64
N LEU A 154 -20.79 -7.26 15.17
CA LEU A 154 -19.51 -6.76 15.70
C LEU A 154 -19.33 -5.26 15.44
N SER A 155 -19.68 -4.78 14.25
CA SER A 155 -19.58 -3.36 13.89
C SER A 155 -20.54 -2.49 14.70
N GLU A 156 -21.76 -2.97 14.94
CA GLU A 156 -22.74 -2.31 15.79
C GLU A 156 -22.27 -2.25 17.24
N LEU A 157 -21.74 -3.35 17.77
CA LEU A 157 -21.17 -3.40 19.10
C LEU A 157 -20.00 -2.41 19.27
N ALA A 158 -19.14 -2.31 18.26
CA ALA A 158 -18.04 -1.35 18.25
C ALA A 158 -18.55 0.10 18.24
N ARG A 159 -19.59 0.42 17.46
CA ARG A 159 -20.26 1.73 17.48
C ARG A 159 -20.77 2.07 18.87
N ASP A 160 -21.48 1.14 19.50
CA ASP A 160 -22.12 1.34 20.80
C ASP A 160 -21.10 1.55 21.94
N PHE A 161 -19.91 0.94 21.82
CA PHE A 161 -18.81 1.12 22.79
C PHE A 161 -17.99 2.40 22.56
N ARG A 162 -18.10 3.03 21.41
CA ARG A 162 -17.29 4.18 21.05
C ARG A 162 -17.34 5.34 22.07
N PRO A 163 -18.51 5.76 22.60
CA PRO A 163 -18.57 6.80 23.63
C PRO A 163 -17.79 6.45 24.89
N ALA A 164 -17.96 5.22 25.41
CA ALA A 164 -17.27 4.76 26.63
C ALA A 164 -15.74 4.73 26.45
N VAL A 165 -15.26 4.35 25.26
CA VAL A 165 -13.83 4.35 24.92
C VAL A 165 -13.30 5.78 24.87
N TYR A 166 -14.06 6.74 24.33
CA TYR A 166 -13.67 8.15 24.29
C TYR A 166 -13.61 8.80 25.67
N GLU A 167 -14.50 8.39 26.58
CA GLU A 167 -14.53 8.85 27.99
C GLU A 167 -13.38 8.26 28.80
N ALA A 168 -13.08 6.96 28.62
CA ALA A 168 -12.09 6.25 29.42
C ALA A 168 -10.63 6.44 28.96
N LEU A 169 -10.39 6.78 27.68
CA LEU A 169 -9.05 6.86 27.09
C LEU A 169 -8.80 8.24 26.48
N ASP A 170 -7.91 9.01 27.06
CA ASP A 170 -7.66 10.42 26.69
C ASP A 170 -6.96 10.59 25.34
N THR A 171 -6.07 9.66 24.95
CA THR A 171 -5.25 9.81 23.75
C THR A 171 -5.80 9.02 22.56
N GLN A 172 -5.61 9.56 21.36
CA GLN A 172 -5.97 8.87 20.13
C GLN A 172 -5.22 7.52 20.00
N MET A 173 -3.99 7.45 20.48
CA MET A 173 -3.18 6.23 20.48
C MET A 173 -3.78 5.15 21.39
N ALA A 174 -4.13 5.48 22.64
CA ALA A 174 -4.74 4.53 23.58
C ALA A 174 -6.06 3.98 23.04
N ARG A 175 -6.92 4.85 22.48
CA ARG A 175 -8.17 4.45 21.83
C ARG A 175 -7.93 3.48 20.67
N ARG A 176 -6.93 3.74 19.89
CA ARG A 176 -6.56 2.89 18.76
C ARG A 176 -6.02 1.54 19.21
N GLN A 177 -5.09 1.51 20.19
CA GLN A 177 -4.56 0.26 20.76
C GLN A 177 -5.70 -0.60 21.32
N TYR A 178 -6.64 0.02 22.01
CA TYR A 178 -7.85 -0.63 22.48
C TYR A 178 -8.65 -1.27 21.33
N TRP A 179 -8.97 -0.49 20.27
CA TRP A 179 -9.75 -1.01 19.15
C TRP A 179 -9.04 -2.10 18.37
N GLU A 180 -7.74 -2.02 18.23
CA GLU A 180 -6.95 -3.08 17.59
C GLU A 180 -6.95 -4.37 18.43
N ALA A 181 -6.81 -4.26 19.75
CA ALA A 181 -6.90 -5.42 20.64
C ALA A 181 -8.33 -5.98 20.66
N ALA A 182 -9.35 -5.12 20.64
CA ALA A 182 -10.74 -5.51 20.63
C ALA A 182 -11.16 -6.24 19.34
N LEU A 183 -10.76 -5.69 18.17
CA LEU A 183 -11.19 -6.20 16.87
C LEU A 183 -10.32 -7.35 16.32
N ASN A 184 -9.14 -7.61 16.91
CA ASN A 184 -8.27 -8.73 16.55
C ASN A 184 -8.11 -9.78 17.66
N GLY A 185 -8.82 -9.61 18.78
CA GLY A 185 -8.71 -10.49 19.94
C GLY A 185 -10.02 -11.13 20.35
N GLN A 186 -10.07 -11.62 21.58
CA GLN A 186 -11.20 -12.35 22.15
C GLN A 186 -12.57 -11.69 21.97
N PRO A 187 -12.74 -10.34 22.11
CA PRO A 187 -14.04 -9.73 21.91
C PRO A 187 -14.61 -9.97 20.49
N ALA A 188 -13.76 -9.82 19.47
CA ALA A 188 -14.15 -10.07 18.09
C ALA A 188 -14.45 -11.56 17.84
N GLU A 189 -13.63 -12.48 18.37
CA GLU A 189 -13.86 -13.92 18.25
C GLU A 189 -15.22 -14.33 18.80
N LEU A 190 -15.58 -13.84 20.00
CA LEU A 190 -16.89 -14.10 20.61
C LEU A 190 -18.04 -13.54 19.78
N ALA A 191 -17.92 -12.31 19.29
CA ALA A 191 -18.94 -11.69 18.45
C ALA A 191 -19.12 -12.44 17.12
N LEU A 192 -18.02 -12.88 16.48
CA LEU A 192 -18.07 -13.67 15.25
C LEU A 192 -18.67 -15.06 15.45
N GLN A 193 -18.61 -15.61 16.66
CA GLN A 193 -19.29 -16.86 17.06
C GLN A 193 -20.76 -16.65 17.45
N GLY A 194 -21.22 -15.39 17.53
CA GLY A 194 -22.60 -15.02 17.90
C GLY A 194 -22.80 -14.76 19.40
N ASP A 195 -21.77 -14.89 20.24
CA ASP A 195 -21.83 -14.55 21.67
C ASP A 195 -21.61 -13.05 21.89
N LEU A 196 -22.62 -12.24 21.59
CA LEU A 196 -22.55 -10.79 21.73
C LEU A 196 -22.45 -10.34 23.19
N GLU A 197 -23.06 -11.07 24.12
CA GLU A 197 -22.97 -10.76 25.56
C GLU A 197 -21.57 -11.08 26.12
N GLY A 198 -20.96 -12.18 25.69
CA GLY A 198 -19.57 -12.49 25.99
C GLY A 198 -18.61 -11.47 25.40
N ALA A 199 -18.84 -11.06 24.16
CA ALA A 199 -18.08 -10.01 23.50
C ALA A 199 -18.17 -8.67 24.23
N ARG A 200 -19.36 -8.25 24.68
CA ARG A 200 -19.57 -7.03 25.47
C ARG A 200 -18.77 -7.06 26.76
N ARG A 201 -18.86 -8.15 27.54
CA ARG A 201 -18.07 -8.31 28.78
C ARG A 201 -16.56 -8.29 28.52
N ALA A 202 -16.11 -8.89 27.44
CA ALA A 202 -14.70 -8.88 27.05
C ALA A 202 -14.21 -7.47 26.66
N LEU A 203 -15.03 -6.67 25.95
CA LEU A 203 -14.75 -5.26 25.62
C LEU A 203 -14.63 -4.40 26.88
N GLU A 204 -15.56 -4.58 27.86
CA GLU A 204 -15.49 -3.86 29.13
C GLU A 204 -14.23 -4.21 29.95
N ALA A 205 -13.88 -5.50 30.02
CA ALA A 205 -12.68 -5.94 30.71
C ALA A 205 -11.40 -5.36 30.04
N LEU A 206 -11.37 -5.39 28.72
CA LEU A 206 -10.28 -4.82 27.94
C LEU A 206 -10.15 -3.31 28.14
N LEU A 207 -11.28 -2.58 28.19
CA LEU A 207 -11.28 -1.14 28.42
C LEU A 207 -10.73 -0.78 29.80
N ARG A 208 -11.12 -1.51 30.85
CA ARG A 208 -10.57 -1.34 32.21
C ARG A 208 -9.06 -1.60 32.25
N ALA A 209 -8.57 -2.61 31.54
CA ALA A 209 -7.15 -2.89 31.46
C ALA A 209 -6.35 -1.75 30.80
N HIS A 210 -6.86 -1.22 29.68
CA HIS A 210 -6.22 -0.11 28.96
C HIS A 210 -6.27 1.22 29.72
N ALA A 211 -7.32 1.49 30.47
CA ALA A 211 -7.43 2.72 31.29
C ALA A 211 -6.43 2.76 32.45
N GLY A 212 -5.89 1.61 32.87
CA GLY A 212 -4.88 1.51 33.93
C GLY A 212 -3.42 1.59 33.46
N ASP A 213 -3.17 1.51 32.14
CA ASP A 213 -1.82 1.36 31.57
C ASP A 213 -1.37 2.67 30.89
N THR A 214 -0.70 3.55 31.67
CA THR A 214 -0.37 4.92 31.23
C THR A 214 1.05 5.10 30.68
N ASN A 215 1.92 4.05 30.61
CA ASN A 215 3.32 4.28 30.25
C ASN A 215 4.03 3.05 29.61
N THR A 216 3.49 2.48 28.53
CA THR A 216 4.19 1.43 27.79
C THR A 216 5.06 2.02 26.69
N VAL A 217 6.36 1.68 26.70
CA VAL A 217 7.27 1.97 25.58
C VAL A 217 6.77 1.20 24.35
N GLY A 218 6.54 1.90 23.23
CA GLY A 218 6.06 1.29 21.99
C GLY A 218 7.12 0.39 21.36
N PRO A 219 6.70 -0.64 20.63
CA PRO A 219 7.63 -1.55 19.95
C PRO A 219 8.37 -0.84 18.82
N VAL A 220 9.65 -1.21 18.64
CA VAL A 220 10.48 -0.71 17.55
C VAL A 220 10.83 -1.86 16.61
N HIS A 221 10.62 -1.67 15.32
CA HIS A 221 10.93 -2.64 14.27
C HIS A 221 11.87 -2.03 13.24
N ILE A 222 13.03 -2.67 13.01
CA ILE A 222 13.95 -2.33 11.93
C ILE A 222 13.67 -3.28 10.78
N VAL A 223 13.14 -2.76 9.69
CA VAL A 223 12.50 -3.55 8.64
C VAL A 223 13.20 -3.34 7.30
N GLY A 224 13.58 -4.41 6.64
CA GLY A 224 14.05 -4.38 5.26
C GLY A 224 12.89 -4.24 4.27
N ALA A 225 12.99 -3.23 3.43
CA ALA A 225 12.01 -2.92 2.38
C ALA A 225 12.25 -3.73 1.08
N GLY A 226 13.33 -4.53 1.01
CA GLY A 226 13.69 -5.18 -0.23
C GLY A 226 14.32 -4.23 -1.26
N PRO A 227 14.50 -4.68 -2.51
CA PRO A 227 15.24 -3.94 -3.54
C PRO A 227 14.43 -2.81 -4.19
N GLY A 228 13.10 -2.81 -4.08
CA GLY A 228 12.26 -1.74 -4.61
C GLY A 228 10.88 -2.16 -5.10
N ASP A 229 10.72 -3.39 -5.60
CA ASP A 229 9.43 -3.96 -5.96
C ASP A 229 8.61 -4.27 -4.71
N PRO A 230 7.37 -3.74 -4.57
CA PRO A 230 6.49 -4.03 -3.45
C PRO A 230 6.16 -5.52 -3.24
N GLU A 231 6.11 -6.31 -4.31
CA GLU A 231 5.83 -7.75 -4.23
C GLU A 231 6.99 -8.55 -3.60
N LEU A 232 8.17 -7.93 -3.48
CA LEU A 232 9.35 -8.49 -2.83
C LEU A 232 9.44 -8.14 -1.33
N LEU A 233 8.43 -7.47 -0.76
CA LEU A 233 8.31 -7.32 0.68
C LEU A 233 8.03 -8.68 1.34
N THR A 234 8.66 -8.91 2.49
CA THR A 234 8.25 -10.05 3.32
C THR A 234 6.85 -9.79 3.91
N LEU A 235 6.05 -10.83 4.07
CA LEU A 235 4.72 -10.73 4.70
C LEU A 235 4.77 -10.09 6.10
N LYS A 236 5.87 -10.30 6.84
CA LYS A 236 6.08 -9.68 8.14
C LYS A 236 6.34 -8.18 8.00
N ALA A 237 7.17 -7.77 7.06
CA ALA A 237 7.44 -6.36 6.76
C ALA A 237 6.14 -5.64 6.37
N PHE A 238 5.37 -6.21 5.45
CA PHE A 238 4.07 -5.67 5.02
C PHE A 238 3.12 -5.44 6.21
N ARG A 239 2.94 -6.44 7.07
CA ARG A 239 2.08 -6.32 8.26
C ARG A 239 2.55 -5.23 9.22
N LEU A 240 3.86 -5.08 9.43
CA LEU A 240 4.41 -4.08 10.33
C LEU A 240 4.24 -2.64 9.80
N ILE A 241 4.46 -2.39 8.51
CA ILE A 241 4.25 -1.06 7.93
C ILE A 241 2.77 -0.66 7.90
N GLN A 242 1.86 -1.65 7.75
CA GLN A 242 0.41 -1.42 7.85
C GLN A 242 -0.06 -1.11 9.27
N ASN A 243 0.71 -1.50 10.29
CA ASN A 243 0.37 -1.29 11.69
C ASN A 243 1.20 -0.19 12.36
N ALA A 244 2.15 0.43 11.66
CA ALA A 244 3.02 1.47 12.22
C ALA A 244 2.25 2.75 12.58
N ASP A 245 2.67 3.42 13.67
CA ASP A 245 2.23 4.77 14.03
C ASP A 245 3.14 5.81 13.40
N ILE A 246 4.44 5.47 13.31
CA ILE A 246 5.46 6.29 12.67
C ILE A 246 6.42 5.41 11.88
N VAL A 247 6.76 5.85 10.67
CA VAL A 247 7.73 5.20 9.79
C VAL A 247 8.86 6.15 9.48
N PHE A 248 10.07 5.81 9.95
CA PHE A 248 11.31 6.46 9.54
C PHE A 248 11.88 5.73 8.34
N HIS A 249 12.02 6.40 7.20
CA HIS A 249 12.44 5.73 5.96
C HIS A 249 13.63 6.39 5.28
N ASP A 250 14.45 5.58 4.59
CA ASP A 250 15.55 6.04 3.75
C ASP A 250 15.02 6.49 2.38
N ARG A 251 15.85 7.27 1.66
CA ARG A 251 15.60 7.63 0.26
C ARG A 251 15.61 6.41 -0.69
N LEU A 252 16.21 5.30 -0.26
CA LEU A 252 16.28 4.07 -1.06
C LEU A 252 14.98 3.26 -1.05
N VAL A 253 14.04 3.55 -0.16
CA VAL A 253 12.71 2.96 -0.18
C VAL A 253 11.93 3.57 -1.34
N SER A 254 11.32 2.75 -2.19
CA SER A 254 10.54 3.22 -3.35
C SER A 254 9.21 3.86 -2.91
N ASP A 255 8.68 4.74 -3.76
CA ASP A 255 7.40 5.41 -3.51
C ASP A 255 6.26 4.38 -3.47
N GLU A 256 6.32 3.33 -4.29
CA GLU A 256 5.34 2.25 -4.33
C GLU A 256 5.29 1.47 -2.99
N ILE A 257 6.44 1.28 -2.33
CA ILE A 257 6.48 0.70 -0.98
C ILE A 257 5.95 1.69 0.06
N MET A 258 6.28 2.97 -0.07
CA MET A 258 5.74 4.01 0.82
C MET A 258 4.22 4.17 0.69
N ASP A 259 3.63 3.87 -0.47
CA ASP A 259 2.18 3.85 -0.67
C ASP A 259 1.48 2.71 0.09
N LEU A 260 2.22 1.64 0.42
CA LEU A 260 1.72 0.55 1.27
C LEU A 260 1.73 0.90 2.76
N VAL A 261 2.41 1.97 3.17
CA VAL A 261 2.36 2.45 4.56
C VAL A 261 0.95 2.98 4.85
N ARG A 262 0.43 2.65 6.01
CA ARG A 262 -0.88 3.13 6.46
C ARG A 262 -1.02 4.65 6.29
N ARG A 263 -2.18 5.12 5.79
CA ARG A 263 -2.40 6.52 5.39
C ARG A 263 -2.22 7.54 6.52
N ASP A 264 -2.63 7.17 7.72
CA ASP A 264 -2.57 8.02 8.92
C ASP A 264 -1.29 7.84 9.74
N ALA A 265 -0.34 6.98 9.29
CA ALA A 265 0.99 6.89 9.91
C ALA A 265 1.82 8.15 9.60
N GLU A 266 2.53 8.63 10.60
CA GLU A 266 3.52 9.68 10.43
C GLU A 266 4.69 9.14 9.58
N ARG A 267 5.06 9.85 8.50
CA ARG A 267 6.14 9.44 7.59
C ARG A 267 7.29 10.43 7.71
N VAL A 268 8.42 9.96 8.19
CA VAL A 268 9.62 10.79 8.42
C VAL A 268 10.76 10.31 7.53
N SER A 269 11.10 11.11 6.53
CA SER A 269 12.26 10.83 5.69
C SER A 269 13.55 11.20 6.45
N VAL A 270 14.40 10.20 6.69
CA VAL A 270 15.72 10.37 7.32
C VAL A 270 16.87 10.33 6.29
N GLY A 271 16.55 10.21 5.00
CA GLY A 271 17.47 10.39 3.89
C GLY A 271 17.83 11.87 3.66
N LYS A 272 18.77 12.15 2.74
CA LYS A 272 19.17 13.54 2.40
C LYS A 272 17.96 14.36 1.96
N ALA A 273 17.60 15.40 2.70
CA ALA A 273 16.69 16.44 2.24
C ALA A 273 17.35 17.24 1.11
N LYS A 274 16.55 17.84 0.20
CA LYS A 274 17.01 18.68 -0.93
C LYS A 274 17.87 19.91 -0.50
N ALA A 275 17.99 20.18 0.79
CA ALA A 275 18.79 21.27 1.35
C ALA A 275 19.87 20.67 2.27
N ASN A 276 21.03 20.32 1.73
CA ASN A 276 22.39 20.17 2.29
C ASN A 276 22.62 19.56 3.70
N HIS A 277 21.63 19.07 4.43
CA HIS A 277 21.84 18.43 5.73
C HIS A 277 21.32 17.00 5.72
N THR A 278 22.25 16.03 5.73
CA THR A 278 21.95 14.63 6.09
C THR A 278 21.61 14.62 7.57
N VAL A 279 20.47 14.05 7.96
CA VAL A 279 20.18 13.81 9.39
C VAL A 279 21.32 12.93 9.94
N PRO A 280 22.09 13.38 10.92
CA PRO A 280 23.15 12.55 11.51
C PRO A 280 22.56 11.26 12.07
N GLN A 281 23.29 10.16 12.03
CA GLN A 281 22.81 8.87 12.52
C GLN A 281 22.33 8.95 13.98
N LYS A 282 23.04 9.74 14.81
CA LYS A 282 22.65 9.98 16.19
C LYS A 282 21.27 10.62 16.34
N ASP A 283 20.90 11.50 15.42
CA ASP A 283 19.60 12.17 15.45
C ASP A 283 18.48 11.19 15.05
N ILE A 284 18.77 10.26 14.10
CA ILE A 284 17.83 9.17 13.76
C ILE A 284 17.55 8.30 14.98
N HIS A 285 18.60 7.90 15.72
CA HIS A 285 18.48 7.13 16.95
C HIS A 285 17.62 7.88 17.97
N THR A 286 17.90 9.16 18.19
CA THR A 286 17.16 10.02 19.14
C THR A 286 15.68 10.12 18.76
N LEU A 287 15.37 10.27 17.48
CA LEU A 287 13.99 10.34 16.99
C LEU A 287 13.24 9.03 17.21
N MET A 288 13.85 7.87 16.92
CA MET A 288 13.25 6.55 17.15
C MET A 288 13.00 6.30 18.64
N ILE A 289 14.00 6.58 19.49
CA ILE A 289 13.90 6.42 20.95
C ILE A 289 12.78 7.29 21.51
N LYS A 290 12.70 8.57 21.08
CA LYS A 290 11.64 9.49 21.49
C LYS A 290 10.27 8.96 21.12
N ALA A 291 10.09 8.57 19.87
CA ALA A 291 8.80 8.03 19.38
C ALA A 291 8.38 6.76 20.13
N ALA A 292 9.33 5.85 20.42
CA ALA A 292 9.04 4.65 21.21
C ALA A 292 8.64 4.99 22.65
N ARG A 293 9.31 5.94 23.29
CA ARG A 293 8.95 6.41 24.65
C ARG A 293 7.61 7.14 24.71
N GLU A 294 7.15 7.69 23.58
CA GLU A 294 5.79 8.20 23.42
C GLU A 294 4.75 7.08 23.23
N GLY A 295 5.15 5.79 23.31
CA GLY A 295 4.29 4.63 23.12
C GLY A 295 3.97 4.28 21.67
N LYS A 296 4.54 5.00 20.67
CA LYS A 296 4.29 4.77 19.25
C LYS A 296 4.90 3.45 18.77
N ARG A 297 4.21 2.75 17.89
CA ARG A 297 4.78 1.62 17.12
C ARG A 297 5.66 2.16 16.02
N VAL A 298 6.96 2.06 16.24
CA VAL A 298 8.00 2.62 15.38
C VAL A 298 8.44 1.59 14.35
N VAL A 299 8.43 1.96 13.08
CA VAL A 299 9.07 1.21 12.01
C VAL A 299 10.20 2.04 11.43
N ARG A 300 11.42 1.49 11.45
CA ARG A 300 12.57 1.97 10.69
C ARG A 300 12.66 1.18 9.39
N LEU A 301 12.22 1.76 8.28
CA LEU A 301 12.15 1.11 6.97
C LEU A 301 13.41 1.42 6.15
N LYS A 302 14.12 0.39 5.72
CA LYS A 302 15.46 0.47 5.09
C LYS A 302 15.45 -0.23 3.73
N GLY A 303 16.02 0.38 2.70
CA GLY A 303 16.18 -0.29 1.40
C GLY A 303 17.03 -1.56 1.50
N GLY A 304 16.65 -2.62 0.79
CA GLY A 304 17.32 -3.92 0.85
C GLY A 304 17.11 -4.63 2.18
N ASP A 305 18.21 -5.11 2.76
CA ASP A 305 18.27 -5.75 4.08
C ASP A 305 18.91 -4.81 5.11
N PRO A 306 18.38 -4.70 6.34
CA PRO A 306 18.90 -3.80 7.37
C PRO A 306 20.37 -4.04 7.76
N PHE A 307 20.83 -5.30 7.69
CA PHE A 307 22.15 -5.72 8.14
C PHE A 307 23.19 -5.82 7.01
N ILE A 308 22.77 -5.66 5.74
CA ILE A 308 23.70 -5.66 4.60
C ILE A 308 23.98 -4.21 4.19
N PHE A 309 25.08 -3.65 4.71
CA PHE A 309 25.52 -2.26 4.51
C PHE A 309 24.46 -1.19 4.83
N GLY A 310 23.45 -1.58 5.62
CA GLY A 310 22.32 -0.71 6.00
C GLY A 310 22.49 -0.02 7.35
N ARG A 311 23.57 -0.26 8.11
CA ARG A 311 23.82 0.29 9.45
C ARG A 311 22.76 -0.10 10.49
N GLY A 312 21.94 -1.13 10.23
CA GLY A 312 20.91 -1.59 11.17
C GLY A 312 21.49 -2.04 12.52
N GLY A 313 22.71 -2.54 12.56
CA GLY A 313 23.40 -2.91 13.80
C GLY A 313 23.58 -1.71 14.73
N GLU A 314 24.04 -0.56 14.22
CA GLU A 314 24.21 0.67 14.99
C GLU A 314 22.86 1.18 15.55
N GLU A 315 21.77 1.03 14.80
CA GLU A 315 20.42 1.43 15.22
C GLU A 315 19.92 0.51 16.35
N VAL A 316 20.16 -0.82 16.26
CA VAL A 316 19.83 -1.79 17.32
C VAL A 316 20.63 -1.52 18.61
N GLU A 317 21.93 -1.25 18.48
CA GLU A 317 22.80 -0.93 19.61
C GLU A 317 22.32 0.33 20.36
N ALA A 318 22.01 1.40 19.62
CA ALA A 318 21.53 2.65 20.21
C ALA A 318 20.17 2.49 20.93
N LEU A 319 19.27 1.66 20.40
CA LEU A 319 18.00 1.34 21.05
C LEU A 319 18.20 0.51 22.32
N ARG A 320 19.10 -0.47 22.29
CA ARG A 320 19.46 -1.29 23.46
C ARG A 320 20.08 -0.45 24.58
N GLU A 321 20.96 0.51 24.24
CA GLU A 321 21.52 1.46 25.21
C GLU A 321 20.47 2.35 25.86
N ALA A 322 19.31 2.52 25.23
CA ALA A 322 18.17 3.25 25.77
C ALA A 322 17.12 2.35 26.46
N ASP A 323 17.45 1.06 26.73
CA ASP A 323 16.58 0.02 27.27
C ASP A 323 15.32 -0.24 26.41
N ILE A 324 15.46 -0.12 25.09
CA ILE A 324 14.40 -0.42 24.12
C ILE A 324 14.81 -1.63 23.29
N GLU A 325 14.02 -2.70 23.38
CA GLU A 325 14.22 -3.87 22.55
C GLU A 325 13.68 -3.62 21.13
N ALA A 326 14.52 -3.87 20.12
CA ALA A 326 14.15 -3.75 18.72
C ALA A 326 14.06 -5.12 18.04
N THR A 327 12.99 -5.32 17.28
CA THR A 327 12.85 -6.49 16.39
C THR A 327 13.42 -6.16 15.02
N VAL A 328 14.32 -7.01 14.50
CA VAL A 328 14.82 -6.87 13.12
C VAL A 328 14.07 -7.82 12.19
N VAL A 329 13.61 -7.29 11.07
CA VAL A 329 12.93 -8.04 10.01
C VAL A 329 13.77 -7.98 8.75
N PRO A 330 14.30 -9.10 8.26
CA PRO A 330 15.12 -9.10 7.06
C PRO A 330 14.31 -8.67 5.83
N GLY A 331 15.00 -8.10 4.86
CA GLY A 331 14.48 -7.87 3.53
C GLY A 331 15.33 -8.58 2.48
N ILE A 332 14.82 -8.71 1.26
CA ILE A 332 15.62 -9.20 0.14
C ILE A 332 16.74 -8.18 -0.12
N SER A 333 17.98 -8.60 0.04
CA SER A 333 19.14 -7.74 -0.24
C SER A 333 19.09 -7.24 -1.69
N SER A 334 19.46 -6.00 -1.93
CA SER A 334 19.54 -5.45 -3.29
C SER A 334 20.44 -6.30 -4.21
N ALA A 335 21.46 -6.96 -3.67
CA ALA A 335 22.30 -7.88 -4.44
C ALA A 335 21.48 -9.05 -5.01
N LEU A 336 20.63 -9.67 -4.21
CA LEU A 336 19.80 -10.79 -4.64
C LEU A 336 18.68 -10.31 -5.59
N GLY A 337 18.02 -9.21 -5.25
CA GLY A 337 16.94 -8.66 -6.07
C GLY A 337 17.41 -8.20 -7.45
N CYS A 338 18.48 -7.42 -7.53
CA CYS A 338 19.06 -6.97 -8.80
C CYS A 338 19.56 -8.16 -9.65
N ALA A 339 20.20 -9.14 -9.04
CA ALA A 339 20.68 -10.30 -9.75
C ALA A 339 19.52 -11.13 -10.33
N ALA A 340 18.47 -11.35 -9.54
CA ALA A 340 17.29 -12.07 -9.98
C ALA A 340 16.56 -11.34 -11.11
N SER A 341 16.34 -10.02 -10.99
CA SER A 341 15.71 -9.22 -12.06
C SER A 341 16.48 -9.25 -13.35
N ALA A 342 17.81 -9.25 -13.27
CA ALA A 342 18.70 -9.32 -14.44
C ALA A 342 18.88 -10.75 -15.01
N GLY A 343 18.27 -11.78 -14.39
CA GLY A 343 18.52 -13.17 -14.78
C GLY A 343 19.94 -13.65 -14.58
N LEU A 344 20.65 -13.05 -13.59
CA LEU A 344 22.08 -13.27 -13.32
C LEU A 344 22.22 -14.11 -12.04
N PRO A 345 22.68 -15.36 -12.11
CA PRO A 345 22.96 -16.15 -10.92
C PRO A 345 24.20 -15.64 -10.22
N LEU A 346 24.14 -15.30 -8.92
CA LEU A 346 25.32 -14.85 -8.17
C LEU A 346 26.31 -15.98 -7.87
N THR A 347 25.86 -17.21 -7.91
CA THR A 347 26.68 -18.43 -7.78
C THR A 347 26.37 -19.39 -8.93
N HIS A 348 27.39 -20.08 -9.43
CA HIS A 348 27.23 -21.07 -10.49
C HIS A 348 28.28 -22.17 -10.33
N ARG A 349 27.87 -23.44 -10.52
CA ARG A 349 28.77 -24.61 -10.34
C ARG A 349 30.09 -24.46 -11.11
N ASP A 350 30.03 -23.96 -12.33
CA ASP A 350 31.17 -23.92 -13.25
C ASP A 350 31.88 -22.55 -13.27
N HIS A 351 31.22 -21.47 -12.76
CA HIS A 351 31.73 -20.10 -12.87
C HIS A 351 32.06 -19.44 -11.53
N ALA A 352 31.27 -19.69 -10.46
CA ALA A 352 31.49 -19.02 -9.20
C ALA A 352 30.95 -19.83 -8.02
N GLN A 353 31.84 -20.37 -7.22
CA GLN A 353 31.55 -21.15 -5.99
C GLN A 353 31.67 -20.29 -4.74
N THR A 354 32.14 -19.06 -4.88
CA THR A 354 32.27 -18.07 -3.80
C THR A 354 31.55 -16.80 -4.19
N LEU A 355 30.80 -16.25 -3.24
CA LEU A 355 30.13 -14.96 -3.36
C LEU A 355 30.61 -14.04 -2.25
N THR A 356 31.12 -12.87 -2.62
CA THR A 356 31.61 -11.89 -1.66
C THR A 356 30.88 -10.55 -1.84
N PHE A 357 30.31 -10.03 -0.76
CA PHE A 357 29.72 -8.70 -0.70
C PHE A 357 30.73 -7.72 -0.12
N VAL A 358 30.97 -6.63 -0.82
CA VAL A 358 31.85 -5.55 -0.35
C VAL A 358 31.18 -4.20 -0.53
N THR A 359 31.61 -3.20 0.25
CA THR A 359 31.24 -1.82 0.02
C THR A 359 32.33 -1.09 -0.75
N GLY A 360 31.96 -0.33 -1.75
CA GLY A 360 32.87 0.51 -2.52
C GLY A 360 33.16 1.89 -1.90
N HIS A 361 32.54 2.17 -0.72
CA HIS A 361 32.65 3.49 -0.09
C HIS A 361 32.98 3.36 1.40
N ALA A 362 34.13 3.89 1.80
CA ALA A 362 34.52 4.00 3.21
C ALA A 362 33.95 5.25 3.87
N LYS A 363 33.98 5.30 5.20
CA LYS A 363 33.56 6.49 5.97
C LYS A 363 34.39 7.75 5.63
N SER A 364 35.63 7.58 5.17
CA SER A 364 36.53 8.65 4.70
C SER A 364 36.18 9.23 3.33
N GLY A 365 35.27 8.57 2.58
CA GLY A 365 34.94 8.96 1.20
C GLY A 365 35.67 8.15 0.12
N ASP A 366 36.71 7.44 0.47
CA ASP A 366 37.51 6.60 -0.43
C ASP A 366 37.01 5.14 -0.45
N VAL A 367 37.67 4.29 -1.23
CA VAL A 367 37.48 2.84 -1.21
C VAL A 367 38.03 2.29 0.12
N PRO A 368 37.30 1.40 0.81
CA PRO A 368 37.79 0.78 2.04
C PRO A 368 39.05 -0.05 1.79
N ASP A 369 39.81 -0.25 2.84
CA ASP A 369 40.96 -1.19 2.83
C ASP A 369 40.41 -2.62 2.79
N LEU A 370 40.41 -3.22 1.58
CA LEU A 370 39.92 -4.56 1.30
C LEU A 370 41.10 -5.47 0.94
N ASP A 371 40.93 -6.77 1.19
CA ASP A 371 41.90 -7.77 0.68
C ASP A 371 41.66 -7.97 -0.84
N TRP A 372 42.31 -7.09 -1.61
CA TRP A 372 42.21 -7.08 -3.08
C TRP A 372 42.73 -8.37 -3.71
N GLN A 373 43.74 -9.03 -3.11
CA GLN A 373 44.26 -10.30 -3.60
C GLN A 373 43.22 -11.40 -3.43
N ALA A 374 42.54 -11.45 -2.31
CA ALA A 374 41.43 -12.39 -2.11
C ALA A 374 40.29 -12.13 -3.09
N LEU A 375 39.94 -10.86 -3.33
CA LEU A 375 38.86 -10.47 -4.24
C LEU A 375 39.19 -10.69 -5.72
N ALA A 376 40.50 -10.70 -6.08
CA ALA A 376 40.96 -10.95 -7.44
C ALA A 376 40.97 -12.42 -7.84
N LYS A 377 40.77 -13.37 -6.91
CA LYS A 377 40.78 -14.81 -7.23
C LYS A 377 39.70 -15.17 -8.28
N PRO A 378 40.00 -16.11 -9.20
CA PRO A 378 39.01 -16.62 -10.14
C PRO A 378 37.91 -17.44 -9.45
N ALA A 379 36.89 -17.83 -10.20
CA ALA A 379 35.76 -18.66 -9.75
C ALA A 379 35.01 -18.09 -8.56
N GLN A 380 34.93 -16.76 -8.45
CA GLN A 380 34.11 -16.05 -7.47
C GLN A 380 33.38 -14.87 -8.08
N THR A 381 32.23 -14.55 -7.49
CA THR A 381 31.47 -13.33 -7.76
C THR A 381 31.74 -12.30 -6.65
N VAL A 382 32.11 -11.09 -7.03
CA VAL A 382 32.21 -9.95 -6.12
C VAL A 382 31.08 -8.97 -6.41
N VAL A 383 30.24 -8.71 -5.42
CA VAL A 383 29.17 -7.72 -5.51
C VAL A 383 29.56 -6.50 -4.70
N VAL A 384 29.67 -5.37 -5.38
CA VAL A 384 30.08 -4.09 -4.78
C VAL A 384 28.87 -3.20 -4.59
N PHE A 385 28.57 -2.90 -3.34
CA PHE A 385 27.59 -1.88 -2.95
C PHE A 385 28.24 -0.50 -2.93
N MET A 386 27.48 0.54 -3.29
CA MET A 386 27.95 1.94 -3.25
C MET A 386 29.23 2.19 -4.07
N GLY A 387 29.47 1.40 -5.12
CA GLY A 387 30.72 1.41 -5.89
C GLY A 387 30.72 2.30 -7.13
N VAL A 388 29.61 2.98 -7.49
CA VAL A 388 29.52 3.75 -8.75
C VAL A 388 30.58 4.86 -8.81
N GLY A 389 30.70 5.68 -7.76
CA GLY A 389 31.65 6.77 -7.72
C GLY A 389 33.13 6.32 -7.59
N THR A 390 33.34 5.10 -7.11
CA THR A 390 34.69 4.53 -6.88
C THR A 390 35.05 3.43 -7.89
N ALA A 391 34.20 3.20 -8.89
CA ALA A 391 34.38 2.15 -9.90
C ALA A 391 35.75 2.20 -10.61
N PRO A 392 36.35 3.36 -10.96
CA PRO A 392 37.68 3.42 -11.53
C PRO A 392 38.73 2.82 -10.61
N ILE A 393 38.69 3.17 -9.32
CA ILE A 393 39.65 2.70 -8.31
C ILE A 393 39.47 1.21 -8.06
N ILE A 394 38.23 0.73 -8.00
CA ILE A 394 37.91 -0.69 -7.78
C ILE A 394 38.44 -1.52 -8.96
N SER A 395 38.18 -1.08 -10.20
CA SER A 395 38.68 -1.74 -11.41
C SER A 395 40.20 -1.83 -11.40
N GLU A 396 40.91 -0.71 -11.18
CA GLU A 396 42.35 -0.63 -11.12
C GLU A 396 42.95 -1.56 -10.06
N LYS A 397 42.43 -1.52 -8.83
CA LYS A 397 42.90 -2.35 -7.71
C LYS A 397 42.71 -3.84 -7.95
N LEU A 398 41.58 -4.26 -8.51
CA LEU A 398 41.33 -5.66 -8.85
C LEU A 398 42.26 -6.15 -9.96
N ILE A 399 42.49 -5.34 -11.00
CA ILE A 399 43.43 -5.66 -12.10
C ILE A 399 44.85 -5.74 -11.57
N HIS A 400 45.28 -4.79 -10.74
CA HIS A 400 46.58 -4.79 -10.13
C HIS A 400 46.81 -6.00 -9.22
N ALA A 401 45.79 -6.48 -8.54
CA ALA A 401 45.79 -7.68 -7.71
C ALA A 401 45.74 -9.00 -8.53
N GLY A 402 45.69 -8.91 -9.88
CA GLY A 402 45.77 -10.06 -10.78
C GLY A 402 44.41 -10.52 -11.36
N ARG A 403 43.34 -9.80 -11.17
CA ARG A 403 42.06 -10.11 -11.86
C ARG A 403 42.21 -9.80 -13.35
N ALA A 404 41.73 -10.72 -14.21
CA ALA A 404 41.78 -10.54 -15.65
C ALA A 404 41.05 -9.26 -16.10
N ILE A 405 41.65 -8.47 -16.98
CA ILE A 405 41.00 -7.25 -17.53
C ILE A 405 39.71 -7.57 -18.29
N SER A 406 39.60 -8.78 -18.85
CA SER A 406 38.42 -9.30 -19.55
C SER A 406 37.35 -9.89 -18.63
N THR A 407 37.57 -9.87 -17.28
CA THR A 407 36.52 -10.37 -16.34
C THR A 407 35.20 -9.68 -16.61
N PRO A 408 34.11 -10.44 -16.84
CA PRO A 408 32.79 -9.85 -17.07
C PRO A 408 32.30 -9.05 -15.86
N VAL A 409 31.61 -7.96 -16.15
CA VAL A 409 30.96 -7.12 -15.14
C VAL A 409 29.53 -6.80 -15.57
N ALA A 410 28.64 -6.73 -14.58
CA ALA A 410 27.29 -6.19 -14.74
C ALA A 410 27.11 -5.01 -13.77
N VAL A 411 26.50 -3.94 -14.26
CA VAL A 411 26.09 -2.81 -13.44
C VAL A 411 24.58 -2.69 -13.52
N ILE A 412 23.90 -2.73 -12.36
CA ILE A 412 22.45 -2.70 -12.29
C ILE A 412 22.04 -1.53 -11.42
N GLU A 413 21.39 -0.54 -12.01
CA GLU A 413 20.84 0.64 -11.35
C GLU A 413 19.33 0.45 -11.14
N ASN A 414 18.82 0.86 -9.98
CA ASN A 414 17.40 0.78 -9.61
C ASN A 414 16.78 -0.60 -9.82
N GLY A 415 17.54 -1.67 -9.56
CA GLY A 415 17.07 -3.04 -9.79
C GLY A 415 15.71 -3.34 -9.18
N THR A 416 14.91 -4.12 -9.89
CA THR A 416 13.50 -4.47 -9.60
C THR A 416 12.48 -3.33 -9.73
N ARG A 417 12.90 -2.14 -10.14
CA ARG A 417 12.00 -0.99 -10.32
C ARG A 417 11.69 -0.77 -11.79
N PRO A 418 10.61 -0.03 -12.12
CA PRO A 418 10.26 0.25 -13.52
C PRO A 418 11.35 0.99 -14.33
N ASN A 419 12.24 1.71 -13.64
CA ASN A 419 13.35 2.45 -14.22
C ASN A 419 14.70 1.74 -14.05
N GLU A 420 14.70 0.41 -13.98
CA GLU A 420 15.89 -0.40 -13.91
C GLU A 420 16.76 -0.23 -15.17
N ILE A 421 18.07 0.01 -14.98
CA ILE A 421 19.07 0.05 -16.05
C ILE A 421 20.08 -1.08 -15.81
N ARG A 422 20.38 -1.83 -16.86
CA ARG A 422 21.38 -2.89 -16.87
C ARG A 422 22.47 -2.57 -17.89
N ALA A 423 23.71 -2.68 -17.49
CA ALA A 423 24.86 -2.51 -18.38
C ALA A 423 25.87 -3.65 -18.17
N TYR A 424 26.37 -4.19 -19.26
CA TYR A 424 27.30 -5.33 -19.26
C TYR A 424 28.55 -4.97 -20.02
N GLY A 425 29.72 -5.44 -19.56
CA GLY A 425 31.03 -5.19 -20.16
C GLY A 425 32.11 -5.96 -19.46
N THR A 426 33.35 -5.47 -19.56
CA THR A 426 34.51 -6.04 -18.91
C THR A 426 35.02 -5.18 -17.76
N LEU A 427 35.82 -5.76 -16.88
CA LEU A 427 36.41 -5.05 -15.73
C LEU A 427 37.22 -3.83 -16.16
N ALA A 428 37.96 -3.93 -17.28
CA ALA A 428 38.72 -2.81 -17.82
C ALA A 428 37.84 -1.66 -18.31
N GLU A 429 36.65 -1.98 -18.80
CA GLU A 429 35.68 -1.00 -19.33
C GLU A 429 34.73 -0.45 -18.29
N LEU A 430 34.77 -0.94 -17.04
CA LEU A 430 33.79 -0.63 -16.01
C LEU A 430 33.54 0.88 -15.82
N PRO A 431 34.54 1.78 -15.77
CA PRO A 431 34.28 3.21 -15.65
C PRO A 431 33.53 3.79 -16.85
N GLN A 432 33.95 3.43 -18.08
CA GLN A 432 33.33 3.90 -19.31
C GLN A 432 31.95 3.29 -19.53
N LEU A 433 31.71 2.06 -19.03
CA LEU A 433 30.44 1.39 -19.05
C LEU A 433 29.39 2.17 -18.24
N ILE A 434 29.74 2.59 -17.03
CA ILE A 434 28.90 3.41 -16.15
C ILE A 434 28.57 4.75 -16.82
N GLU A 435 29.55 5.42 -17.41
CA GLU A 435 29.34 6.69 -18.10
C GLU A 435 28.45 6.56 -19.33
N ARG A 436 28.75 5.58 -20.23
CA ARG A 436 27.95 5.32 -21.45
C ARG A 436 26.52 4.94 -21.15
N ALA A 437 26.27 4.18 -20.07
CA ALA A 437 24.93 3.79 -19.66
C ALA A 437 24.18 4.89 -18.88
N GLY A 438 24.83 6.02 -18.58
CA GLY A 438 24.25 7.13 -17.83
C GLY A 438 23.91 6.81 -16.39
N ILE A 439 24.57 5.82 -15.79
CA ILE A 439 24.32 5.35 -14.43
C ILE A 439 24.77 6.38 -13.41
N LYS A 440 23.87 6.77 -12.52
CA LYS A 440 24.10 7.76 -11.46
C LYS A 440 23.95 7.19 -10.05
N GLY A 441 23.38 5.98 -9.95
CA GLY A 441 23.05 5.30 -8.70
C GLY A 441 21.66 5.66 -8.14
N PRO A 442 21.19 4.81 -7.22
CA PRO A 442 21.90 3.69 -6.60
C PRO A 442 22.08 2.50 -7.54
N ALA A 443 23.28 1.96 -7.63
CA ALA A 443 23.56 0.80 -8.46
C ALA A 443 24.50 -0.20 -7.75
N LEU A 444 24.44 -1.44 -8.21
CA LEU A 444 25.34 -2.51 -7.81
C LEU A 444 26.29 -2.86 -8.95
N LEU A 445 27.56 -3.15 -8.61
CA LEU A 445 28.53 -3.71 -9.54
C LEU A 445 28.65 -5.20 -9.22
N ILE A 446 28.46 -6.06 -10.21
CA ILE A 446 28.60 -7.52 -10.08
C ILE A 446 29.76 -7.94 -10.98
N ILE A 447 30.84 -8.41 -10.38
CA ILE A 447 32.11 -8.69 -11.03
C ILE A 447 32.39 -10.19 -10.97
N GLY A 448 32.51 -10.84 -12.10
CA GLY A 448 32.78 -12.27 -12.23
C GLY A 448 32.16 -12.88 -13.47
N GLU A 449 32.53 -14.13 -13.76
CA GLU A 449 32.13 -14.87 -14.97
C GLU A 449 30.62 -15.04 -15.10
N VAL A 450 29.88 -15.05 -13.99
CA VAL A 450 28.41 -15.09 -13.97
C VAL A 450 27.77 -13.89 -14.67
N SER A 451 28.48 -12.76 -14.75
CA SER A 451 27.98 -11.54 -15.41
C SER A 451 27.93 -11.66 -16.95
N ALA A 452 28.55 -12.69 -17.53
CA ALA A 452 28.47 -12.98 -18.97
C ALA A 452 27.20 -13.78 -19.34
N ILE A 453 26.56 -14.47 -18.40
CA ILE A 453 25.46 -15.38 -18.67
C ILE A 453 24.28 -14.67 -19.35
N PRO A 454 23.77 -13.53 -18.89
CA PRO A 454 22.68 -12.84 -19.55
C PRO A 454 23.05 -12.30 -20.94
N ALA A 455 24.27 -11.80 -21.10
CA ALA A 455 24.75 -11.25 -22.38
C ALA A 455 24.91 -12.34 -23.44
N GLU A 456 25.38 -13.53 -23.10
CA GLU A 456 25.46 -14.69 -23.99
C GLU A 456 24.07 -15.18 -24.42
N ALA A 457 23.09 -15.20 -23.53
CA ALA A 457 21.72 -15.56 -23.85
C ALA A 457 21.08 -14.56 -24.82
N LEU A 458 21.30 -13.27 -24.62
CA LEU A 458 20.84 -12.22 -25.54
C LEU A 458 21.53 -12.27 -26.91
N ALA A 459 22.82 -12.58 -26.96
CA ALA A 459 23.58 -12.74 -28.19
C ALA A 459 23.09 -13.96 -29.00
N ARG A 460 22.78 -15.08 -28.35
CA ARG A 460 22.21 -16.27 -29.02
C ARG A 460 20.83 -16.00 -29.60
N LEU A 461 19.94 -15.35 -28.84
CA LEU A 461 18.60 -14.99 -29.31
C LEU A 461 18.63 -14.03 -30.50
N SER A 462 19.57 -13.07 -30.54
CA SER A 462 19.74 -12.17 -31.68
C SER A 462 20.32 -12.86 -32.93
N MET A 463 21.08 -13.93 -32.78
CA MET A 463 21.57 -14.74 -33.91
C MET A 463 20.48 -15.68 -34.49
N GLU A 464 19.63 -16.25 -33.64
CA GLU A 464 18.52 -17.09 -34.04
C GLU A 464 17.38 -16.31 -34.73
N THR A 465 17.17 -15.02 -34.37
CA THR A 465 16.22 -14.14 -35.04
C THR A 465 16.72 -13.52 -36.34
N ALA A 466 18.02 -13.62 -36.63
CA ALA A 466 18.64 -13.13 -37.88
C ALA A 466 18.91 -14.24 -38.90
N ALA A 467 18.63 -15.51 -38.59
CA ALA A 467 18.68 -16.67 -39.47
C ALA A 467 17.27 -17.14 -39.85
#